data_48c135c088dd17dad241a43163a0eba9
#
_entry.id   48c135c088dd17dad241a43163a0eba9
#
_cell.length_a   1.000
_cell.length_b   1.000
_cell.length_c   1.000
_cell.angle_alpha   90.00
_cell.angle_beta   90.00
_cell.angle_gamma   90.00
#
_symmetry.space_group_name_H-M   'P 1'
#
loop_
_entity.id
_entity.type
_entity.pdbx_description
1 polymer ?
#
loop_
_entity_poly.entity_id
_entity_poly.type
_entity_poly.pdbx_seq_one_letter_code
_entity_poly.pdbx_strand_id
1 'polypeptide(L)'
;MSKYSFLLQSEEPEFFELTPKIRLRKHGGWLVAEGIEQEELSKVQSQATIRAVQLAKRIATAKDIPLDEAFALLQGGADMTEMELLSDFTEETLGMINSSGSVETGNARMVTAFIRCRGEGLIKDEWLPLDDWSIEDTKAMGRRVIAKGMEFIASEQEAEAQEAGQAKKAPRRTKEASPNV
;
A
#
# COMPACT_ATOMS: atom_id res chain seq x y z
N MET A 1 -21.34 6.69 -10.82
CA MET A 1 -21.63 5.24 -11.03
C MET A 1 -21.32 4.87 -12.46
N SER A 2 -20.60 3.77 -12.69
CA SER A 2 -20.34 3.28 -14.05
C SER A 2 -21.66 2.90 -14.72
N LYS A 3 -21.85 3.32 -15.98
CA LYS A 3 -23.04 3.04 -16.79
C LYS A 3 -23.30 1.53 -17.00
N TYR A 4 -22.31 0.68 -16.68
CA TYR A 4 -22.32 -0.76 -16.87
C TYR A 4 -22.22 -1.56 -15.56
N SER A 5 -22.38 -0.91 -14.40
CA SER A 5 -22.32 -1.59 -13.11
C SER A 5 -23.31 -2.74 -12.96
N PHE A 6 -24.45 -2.68 -13.69
CA PHE A 6 -25.46 -3.75 -13.69
C PHE A 6 -24.98 -5.05 -14.34
N LEU A 7 -23.97 -5.01 -15.22
CA LEU A 7 -23.38 -6.20 -15.85
C LEU A 7 -22.44 -6.98 -14.92
N LEU A 8 -22.02 -6.37 -13.83
CA LEU A 8 -21.08 -6.94 -12.87
C LEU A 8 -21.77 -7.46 -11.60
N GLN A 9 -23.11 -7.32 -11.51
CA GLN A 9 -23.88 -7.69 -10.32
C GLN A 9 -24.65 -8.98 -10.55
N SER A 10 -24.02 -10.13 -10.26
CA SER A 10 -24.72 -11.41 -10.17
C SER A 10 -24.91 -11.93 -8.74
N GLU A 11 -24.27 -11.31 -7.75
CA GLU A 11 -24.34 -11.73 -6.34
C GLU A 11 -24.58 -10.51 -5.42
N GLU A 12 -25.24 -10.75 -4.29
CA GLU A 12 -25.37 -9.71 -3.27
C GLU A 12 -23.97 -9.28 -2.80
N PRO A 13 -23.69 -7.97 -2.77
CA PRO A 13 -22.36 -7.47 -2.42
C PRO A 13 -22.03 -7.83 -0.97
N GLU A 14 -20.93 -8.55 -0.77
CA GLU A 14 -20.36 -8.76 0.56
C GLU A 14 -19.61 -7.52 1.04
N PHE A 15 -19.71 -7.27 2.34
CA PHE A 15 -19.05 -6.12 2.96
C PHE A 15 -18.17 -6.55 4.13
N PHE A 16 -17.07 -5.82 4.29
CA PHE A 16 -16.23 -5.85 5.48
C PHE A 16 -16.48 -4.59 6.30
N GLU A 17 -16.87 -4.75 7.56
CA GLU A 17 -17.08 -3.62 8.46
C GLU A 17 -15.74 -3.11 8.97
N LEU A 18 -15.30 -1.95 8.47
CA LEU A 18 -14.11 -1.28 8.97
C LEU A 18 -14.38 -0.64 10.35
N THR A 19 -15.50 0.06 10.45
CA THR A 19 -16.07 0.62 11.68
C THR A 19 -17.60 0.43 11.66
N PRO A 20 -18.34 0.67 12.76
CA PRO A 20 -19.80 0.59 12.76
C PRO A 20 -20.50 1.52 11.74
N LYS A 21 -19.77 2.51 11.22
CA LYS A 21 -20.28 3.51 10.25
C LYS A 21 -19.55 3.50 8.91
N ILE A 22 -18.56 2.63 8.72
CA ILE A 22 -17.80 2.53 7.47
C ILE A 22 -17.65 1.06 7.12
N ARG A 23 -18.03 0.71 5.91
CA ARG A 23 -17.87 -0.63 5.35
C ARG A 23 -17.16 -0.59 3.99
N LEU A 24 -16.45 -1.64 3.67
CA LEU A 24 -15.72 -1.81 2.41
C LEU A 24 -16.34 -2.98 1.64
N ARG A 25 -16.67 -2.79 0.36
CA ARG A 25 -17.16 -3.86 -0.49
C ARG A 25 -16.05 -4.85 -0.80
N LYS A 26 -16.30 -6.14 -0.65
CA LYS A 26 -15.40 -7.20 -1.08
C LYS A 26 -15.53 -7.42 -2.60
N HIS A 27 -14.41 -7.63 -3.26
CA HIS A 27 -14.35 -7.90 -4.70
C HIS A 27 -13.58 -9.19 -5.03
N GLY A 28 -12.99 -9.85 -4.03
CA GLY A 28 -12.15 -11.04 -4.23
C GLY A 28 -10.81 -10.72 -4.88
N GLY A 29 -10.43 -9.45 -4.94
CA GLY A 29 -9.17 -8.97 -5.50
C GLY A 29 -9.08 -7.46 -5.50
N TRP A 30 -7.98 -6.93 -6.04
CA TRP A 30 -7.74 -5.49 -6.09
C TRP A 30 -8.39 -4.84 -7.30
N LEU A 31 -8.93 -3.66 -7.10
CA LEU A 31 -9.35 -2.79 -8.20
C LEU A 31 -8.13 -2.13 -8.85
N VAL A 32 -8.23 -1.83 -10.15
CA VAL A 32 -7.12 -1.18 -10.89
C VAL A 32 -6.68 0.13 -10.25
N ALA A 33 -7.61 0.93 -9.73
CA ALA A 33 -7.29 2.19 -9.04
C ALA A 33 -6.46 1.97 -7.76
N GLU A 34 -6.73 0.91 -7.02
CA GLU A 34 -5.97 0.53 -5.81
C GLU A 34 -4.56 0.05 -6.16
N GLY A 35 -4.42 -0.70 -7.26
CA GLY A 35 -3.13 -1.13 -7.79
C GLY A 35 -2.26 0.06 -8.24
N ILE A 36 -2.85 1.09 -8.83
CA ILE A 36 -2.14 2.32 -9.22
C ILE A 36 -1.60 3.04 -7.98
N GLU A 37 -2.41 3.20 -6.93
CA GLU A 37 -1.96 3.83 -5.67
C GLU A 37 -0.82 3.03 -5.01
N GLN A 38 -0.90 1.70 -5.03
CA GLN A 38 0.19 0.86 -4.53
C GLN A 38 1.48 1.05 -5.33
N GLU A 39 1.38 1.10 -6.65
CA GLU A 39 2.54 1.32 -7.51
C GLU A 39 3.20 2.67 -7.23
N GLU A 40 2.41 3.73 -7.04
CA GLU A 40 2.92 5.05 -6.68
C GLU A 40 3.62 5.05 -5.31
N LEU A 41 3.03 4.39 -4.30
CA LEU A 41 3.66 4.23 -3.00
C LEU A 41 4.98 3.46 -3.10
N SER A 42 5.02 2.38 -3.88
CA SER A 42 6.23 1.59 -4.11
C SER A 42 7.33 2.39 -4.81
N LYS A 43 6.98 3.27 -5.74
CA LYS A 43 7.93 4.19 -6.38
C LYS A 43 8.53 5.17 -5.38
N VAL A 44 7.70 5.76 -4.51
CA VAL A 44 8.17 6.68 -3.46
C VAL A 44 9.11 5.97 -2.50
N GLN A 45 8.78 4.75 -2.05
CA GLN A 45 9.64 3.96 -1.17
C GLN A 45 10.96 3.57 -1.84
N SER A 46 10.91 3.17 -3.11
CA SER A 46 12.11 2.83 -3.88
C SER A 46 13.04 4.04 -4.04
N GLN A 47 12.49 5.22 -4.31
CA GLN A 47 13.26 6.46 -4.39
C GLN A 47 13.90 6.83 -3.03
N ALA A 48 13.17 6.67 -1.93
CA ALA A 48 13.69 6.89 -0.59
C ALA A 48 14.85 5.94 -0.27
N THR A 49 14.72 4.65 -0.63
CA THR A 49 15.79 3.65 -0.47
C THR A 49 17.02 4.02 -1.28
N ILE A 50 16.87 4.42 -2.54
CA ILE A 50 17.99 4.85 -3.40
C ILE A 50 18.72 6.05 -2.78
N ARG A 51 17.98 7.05 -2.29
CA ARG A 51 18.58 8.23 -1.61
C ARG A 51 19.33 7.82 -0.35
N ALA A 52 18.77 6.92 0.45
CA ALA A 52 19.43 6.38 1.65
C ALA A 52 20.75 5.70 1.32
N VAL A 53 20.78 4.85 0.28
CA VAL A 53 22.02 4.18 -0.19
C VAL A 53 23.04 5.19 -0.69
N GLN A 54 22.63 6.22 -1.43
CA GLN A 54 23.52 7.27 -1.92
C GLN A 54 24.11 8.08 -0.77
N LEU A 55 23.30 8.43 0.23
CA LEU A 55 23.76 9.16 1.41
C LEU A 55 24.72 8.30 2.24
N ALA A 56 24.39 7.01 2.48
CA ALA A 56 25.28 6.07 3.17
C ALA A 56 26.65 5.97 2.48
N LYS A 57 26.69 5.87 1.14
CA LYS A 57 27.96 5.87 0.37
C LYS A 57 28.78 7.15 0.56
N ARG A 58 28.13 8.30 0.59
CA ARG A 58 28.81 9.58 0.83
C ARG A 58 29.39 9.67 2.24
N ILE A 59 28.63 9.24 3.26
CA ILE A 59 29.09 9.17 4.65
C ILE A 59 30.26 8.21 4.76
N ALA A 60 30.16 6.99 4.24
CA ALA A 60 31.20 5.97 4.24
C ALA A 60 32.52 6.51 3.66
N THR A 61 32.43 7.19 2.50
CA THR A 61 33.59 7.79 1.85
C THR A 61 34.16 8.98 2.63
N ALA A 62 33.34 9.85 3.17
CA ALA A 62 33.80 11.06 3.86
C ALA A 62 34.39 10.78 5.24
N LYS A 63 33.90 9.74 5.92
CA LYS A 63 34.31 9.37 7.28
C LYS A 63 35.23 8.14 7.32
N ASP A 64 35.56 7.56 6.16
CA ASP A 64 36.41 6.35 6.02
C ASP A 64 35.92 5.17 6.86
N ILE A 65 34.59 4.94 6.83
CA ILE A 65 33.92 3.82 7.52
C ILE A 65 33.29 2.85 6.53
N PRO A 66 33.04 1.58 6.93
CA PRO A 66 32.33 0.62 6.10
C PRO A 66 30.91 1.09 5.70
N LEU A 67 30.42 0.66 4.53
CA LEU A 67 29.10 1.06 4.02
C LEU A 67 27.94 0.58 4.91
N ASP A 68 28.08 -0.61 5.48
CA ASP A 68 27.10 -1.18 6.41
C ASP A 68 27.02 -0.39 7.72
N GLU A 69 28.15 0.09 8.24
CA GLU A 69 28.20 0.99 9.39
C GLU A 69 27.57 2.34 9.07
N ALA A 70 27.88 2.94 7.94
CA ALA A 70 27.23 4.18 7.48
C ALA A 70 25.70 4.01 7.30
N PHE A 71 25.26 2.83 6.88
CA PHE A 71 23.83 2.52 6.75
C PHE A 71 23.16 2.34 8.12
N ALA A 72 23.83 1.72 9.08
CA ALA A 72 23.35 1.58 10.46
C ALA A 72 23.16 2.95 11.14
N LEU A 73 24.08 3.88 10.93
CA LEU A 73 23.98 5.27 11.42
C LEU A 73 22.71 5.97 10.91
N LEU A 74 22.32 5.73 9.63
CA LEU A 74 21.11 6.31 9.05
C LEU A 74 19.81 5.68 9.54
N GLN A 75 19.86 4.44 10.06
CA GLN A 75 18.69 3.73 10.56
C GLN A 75 18.31 4.08 12.02
N GLY A 76 19.08 4.91 12.68
CA GLY A 76 18.67 5.52 13.95
C GLY A 76 19.14 4.77 15.20
N GLY A 77 20.30 4.14 15.15
CA GLY A 77 21.00 3.63 16.34
C GLY A 77 22.07 4.57 16.91
N ALA A 78 22.14 5.81 16.41
CA ALA A 78 23.24 6.71 16.68
C ALA A 78 23.31 7.15 18.16
N ASP A 79 24.38 6.85 18.83
CA ASP A 79 24.77 7.50 20.10
C ASP A 79 25.33 8.92 19.86
N MET A 80 25.70 9.61 20.93
CA MET A 80 26.24 11.00 20.83
C MET A 80 27.48 11.11 19.94
N THR A 81 28.32 10.09 19.91
CA THR A 81 29.56 10.03 19.10
C THR A 81 29.21 9.81 17.61
N GLU A 82 28.22 8.98 17.33
CA GLU A 82 27.71 8.70 16.00
C GLU A 82 26.95 9.90 15.42
N MET A 83 26.25 10.68 16.25
CA MET A 83 25.65 11.96 15.85
C MET A 83 26.69 12.99 15.39
N GLU A 84 27.88 12.99 15.97
CA GLU A 84 28.99 13.83 15.54
C GLU A 84 29.49 13.45 14.13
N LEU A 85 29.48 12.15 13.80
CA LEU A 85 29.77 11.65 12.45
C LEU A 85 28.76 12.11 11.40
N LEU A 86 27.49 12.29 11.78
CA LEU A 86 26.41 12.76 10.91
C LEU A 86 26.29 14.29 10.84
N SER A 87 27.07 15.05 11.63
CA SER A 87 26.94 16.50 11.72
C SER A 87 27.04 17.22 10.37
N ASP A 88 27.94 16.74 9.49
CA ASP A 88 28.14 17.29 8.14
C ASP A 88 27.02 16.92 7.15
N PHE A 89 26.15 15.97 7.52
CA PHE A 89 25.06 15.41 6.70
C PHE A 89 23.68 15.61 7.32
N THR A 90 23.57 16.50 8.32
CA THR A 90 22.33 16.68 9.11
C THR A 90 21.14 17.06 8.23
N GLU A 91 21.33 17.99 7.28
CA GLU A 91 20.27 18.46 6.39
C GLU A 91 19.74 17.32 5.48
N GLU A 92 20.65 16.55 4.87
CA GLU A 92 20.27 15.42 4.02
C GLU A 92 19.61 14.30 4.82
N THR A 93 20.12 14.02 6.03
CA THR A 93 19.54 13.01 6.93
C THR A 93 18.14 13.39 7.36
N LEU A 94 17.91 14.62 7.79
CA LEU A 94 16.59 15.16 8.12
C LEU A 94 15.66 15.16 6.89
N GLY A 95 16.18 15.56 5.73
CA GLY A 95 15.45 15.51 4.47
C GLY A 95 15.01 14.09 4.12
N MET A 96 15.86 13.09 4.35
CA MET A 96 15.54 11.69 4.12
C MET A 96 14.47 11.18 5.10
N ILE A 97 14.61 11.46 6.40
CA ILE A 97 13.63 11.08 7.43
C ILE A 97 12.25 11.67 7.10
N ASN A 98 12.21 12.95 6.72
CA ASN A 98 10.96 13.63 6.39
C ASN A 98 10.35 13.14 5.07
N SER A 99 11.17 12.73 4.10
CA SER A 99 10.71 12.29 2.76
C SER A 99 10.29 10.82 2.71
N SER A 100 10.85 9.97 3.58
CA SER A 100 10.55 8.53 3.56
C SER A 100 9.14 8.21 4.05
N GLY A 101 8.42 9.15 4.61
CA GLY A 101 7.08 8.96 5.18
C GLY A 101 7.06 7.74 6.12
N SER A 102 6.53 7.86 7.31
CA SER A 102 6.46 6.70 8.20
C SER A 102 5.66 5.57 7.54
N VAL A 103 5.94 4.32 7.89
CA VAL A 103 5.14 3.14 7.50
C VAL A 103 3.66 3.39 7.79
N GLU A 104 3.35 4.10 8.87
CA GLU A 104 2.01 4.51 9.25
C GLU A 104 1.35 5.42 8.20
N THR A 105 2.11 6.36 7.62
CA THR A 105 1.61 7.22 6.55
C THR A 105 1.33 6.42 5.27
N GLY A 106 2.19 5.47 4.92
CA GLY A 106 1.97 4.55 3.81
C GLY A 106 0.71 3.71 3.99
N ASN A 107 0.53 3.10 5.16
CA ASN A 107 -0.66 2.33 5.50
C ASN A 107 -1.93 3.19 5.47
N ALA A 108 -1.88 4.41 6.02
CA ALA A 108 -3.01 5.33 5.97
C ALA A 108 -3.38 5.70 4.53
N ARG A 109 -2.42 5.91 3.63
CA ARG A 109 -2.67 6.18 2.20
C ARG A 109 -3.33 5.00 1.50
N MET A 110 -2.84 3.77 1.75
CA MET A 110 -3.46 2.56 1.19
C MET A 110 -4.90 2.39 1.66
N VAL A 111 -5.15 2.50 2.97
CA VAL A 111 -6.52 2.41 3.51
C VAL A 111 -7.41 3.50 2.95
N THR A 112 -6.90 4.73 2.78
CA THR A 112 -7.63 5.83 2.13
C THR A 112 -8.03 5.48 0.70
N ALA A 113 -7.12 4.91 -0.10
CA ALA A 113 -7.40 4.51 -1.47
C ALA A 113 -8.53 3.46 -1.53
N PHE A 114 -8.48 2.46 -0.65
CA PHE A 114 -9.53 1.44 -0.55
C PHE A 114 -10.88 2.02 -0.10
N ILE A 115 -10.89 2.95 0.86
CA ILE A 115 -12.13 3.63 1.26
C ILE A 115 -12.72 4.43 0.10
N ARG A 116 -11.92 5.16 -0.67
CA ARG A 116 -12.38 5.90 -1.85
C ARG A 116 -12.95 5.02 -2.95
N CYS A 117 -12.31 3.87 -3.20
CA CYS A 117 -12.69 3.00 -4.32
C CYS A 117 -13.91 2.13 -4.01
N ARG A 118 -14.10 1.71 -2.76
CA ARG A 118 -15.11 0.71 -2.39
C ARG A 118 -15.81 0.95 -1.05
N GLY A 119 -15.48 2.07 -0.38
CA GLY A 119 -16.03 2.39 0.92
C GLY A 119 -17.41 3.01 0.85
N GLU A 120 -18.25 2.65 1.80
CA GLU A 120 -19.53 3.29 2.06
C GLU A 120 -19.60 3.73 3.52
N GLY A 121 -20.09 4.94 3.75
CA GLY A 121 -20.31 5.51 5.07
C GLY A 121 -21.78 5.60 5.41
N LEU A 122 -22.14 5.31 6.68
CA LEU A 122 -23.50 5.47 7.16
C LEU A 122 -23.75 6.94 7.52
N ILE A 123 -24.45 7.66 6.66
CA ILE A 123 -24.77 9.08 6.79
C ILE A 123 -26.29 9.24 6.80
N LYS A 124 -26.84 9.74 7.90
CA LYS A 124 -28.31 9.92 8.08
C LYS A 124 -29.11 8.63 7.80
N ASP A 125 -28.62 7.51 8.33
CA ASP A 125 -29.20 6.18 8.18
C ASP A 125 -29.17 5.58 6.77
N GLU A 126 -28.42 6.20 5.84
CA GLU A 126 -28.19 5.69 4.49
C GLU A 126 -26.71 5.39 4.24
N TRP A 127 -26.41 4.30 3.52
CA TRP A 127 -25.06 3.98 3.10
C TRP A 127 -24.72 4.71 1.80
N LEU A 128 -23.75 5.63 1.88
CA LEU A 128 -23.31 6.47 0.74
C LEU A 128 -21.83 6.23 0.43
N PRO A 129 -21.42 6.30 -0.85
CA PRO A 129 -20.02 6.19 -1.25
C PRO A 129 -19.15 7.28 -0.59
N LEU A 130 -17.89 6.94 -0.30
CA LEU A 130 -16.90 7.80 0.33
C LEU A 130 -15.82 8.25 -0.68
N ASP A 131 -16.20 8.66 -1.88
CA ASP A 131 -15.28 8.98 -2.98
C ASP A 131 -14.33 10.16 -2.68
N ASP A 132 -14.72 11.06 -1.79
CA ASP A 132 -14.00 12.26 -1.36
C ASP A 132 -13.23 12.08 -0.03
N TRP A 133 -13.19 10.84 0.51
CA TRP A 133 -12.51 10.53 1.76
C TRP A 133 -11.03 10.93 1.73
N SER A 134 -10.57 11.71 2.72
CA SER A 134 -9.20 12.20 2.77
C SER A 134 -8.25 11.31 3.59
N ILE A 135 -6.93 11.51 3.39
CA ILE A 135 -5.93 10.83 4.23
C ILE A 135 -5.98 11.34 5.68
N GLU A 136 -6.37 12.59 5.89
CA GLU A 136 -6.56 13.19 7.19
C GLU A 136 -7.70 12.53 7.94
N ASP A 137 -8.81 12.21 7.25
CA ASP A 137 -9.93 11.45 7.82
C ASP A 137 -9.47 10.04 8.24
N THR A 138 -8.68 9.37 7.41
CA THR A 138 -8.10 8.06 7.76
C THR A 138 -7.19 8.14 8.98
N LYS A 139 -6.31 9.14 9.04
CA LYS A 139 -5.44 9.35 10.21
C LYS A 139 -6.25 9.63 11.48
N ALA A 140 -7.35 10.39 11.37
CA ALA A 140 -8.25 10.67 12.49
C ALA A 140 -8.95 9.44 13.06
N MET A 141 -9.15 8.38 12.26
CA MET A 141 -9.70 7.10 12.74
C MET A 141 -8.77 6.36 13.71
N GLY A 142 -7.48 6.67 13.70
CA GLY A 142 -6.47 6.09 14.58
C GLY A 142 -5.90 4.74 14.12
N ARG A 143 -4.76 4.38 14.72
CA ARG A 143 -3.92 3.23 14.33
C ARG A 143 -4.66 1.90 14.26
N ARG A 144 -5.58 1.65 15.20
CA ARG A 144 -6.30 0.37 15.28
C ARG A 144 -7.20 0.15 14.06
N VAL A 145 -7.86 1.20 13.58
CA VAL A 145 -8.73 1.12 12.40
C VAL A 145 -7.89 0.99 11.13
N ILE A 146 -6.76 1.71 11.06
CA ILE A 146 -5.81 1.57 9.95
C ILE A 146 -5.28 0.13 9.88
N ALA A 147 -4.90 -0.47 11.01
CA ALA A 147 -4.45 -1.87 11.06
C ALA A 147 -5.54 -2.83 10.55
N LYS A 148 -6.79 -2.65 10.97
CA LYS A 148 -7.93 -3.44 10.50
C LYS A 148 -8.17 -3.27 8.99
N GLY A 149 -7.97 -2.05 8.46
CA GLY A 149 -8.01 -1.79 7.01
C GLY A 149 -6.90 -2.52 6.25
N MET A 150 -5.69 -2.57 6.80
CA MET A 150 -4.57 -3.30 6.22
C MET A 150 -4.80 -4.82 6.22
N GLU A 151 -5.43 -5.38 7.25
CA GLU A 151 -5.85 -6.80 7.28
C GLU A 151 -6.84 -7.11 6.15
N PHE A 152 -7.81 -6.23 5.92
CA PHE A 152 -8.73 -6.36 4.79
C PHE A 152 -8.00 -6.32 3.44
N ILE A 153 -7.08 -5.38 3.24
CA ILE A 153 -6.28 -5.25 2.02
C ILE A 153 -5.47 -6.54 1.76
N ALA A 154 -4.86 -7.11 2.79
CA ALA A 154 -4.14 -8.37 2.69
C ALA A 154 -5.06 -9.53 2.30
N SER A 155 -6.27 -9.60 2.85
CA SER A 155 -7.24 -10.65 2.51
C SER A 155 -7.71 -10.59 1.05
N GLU A 156 -7.92 -9.39 0.50
CA GLU A 156 -8.26 -9.21 -0.92
C GLU A 156 -7.09 -9.61 -1.84
N GLN A 157 -5.86 -9.33 -1.45
CA GLN A 157 -4.66 -9.74 -2.19
C GLN A 157 -4.48 -11.27 -2.21
N GLU A 158 -4.75 -11.93 -1.09
CA GLU A 158 -4.71 -13.39 -1.01
C GLU A 158 -5.79 -14.04 -1.89
N ALA A 159 -6.99 -13.47 -1.93
CA ALA A 159 -8.08 -13.94 -2.77
C ALA A 159 -7.69 -13.87 -4.27
N GLU A 160 -7.13 -12.75 -4.72
CA GLU A 160 -6.64 -12.58 -6.09
C GLU A 160 -5.53 -13.60 -6.45
N ALA A 161 -4.59 -13.84 -5.52
CA ALA A 161 -3.52 -14.81 -5.73
C ALA A 161 -4.05 -16.25 -5.85
N GLN A 162 -5.10 -16.60 -5.10
CA GLN A 162 -5.76 -17.91 -5.17
C GLN A 162 -6.48 -18.09 -6.50
N GLU A 163 -7.22 -17.11 -6.98
CA GLU A 163 -7.90 -17.15 -8.28
C GLU A 163 -6.89 -17.28 -9.43
N ALA A 164 -5.80 -16.51 -9.41
CA ALA A 164 -4.74 -16.61 -10.40
C ALA A 164 -4.05 -17.99 -10.39
N GLY A 165 -3.92 -18.60 -9.22
CA GLY A 165 -3.39 -19.96 -9.06
C GLY A 165 -4.29 -21.04 -9.62
N GLN A 166 -5.60 -20.89 -9.48
CA GLN A 166 -6.61 -21.83 -10.02
C GLN A 166 -6.74 -21.71 -11.54
N ALA A 167 -6.69 -20.49 -12.09
CA ALA A 167 -6.74 -20.28 -13.54
C ALA A 167 -5.57 -20.94 -14.29
N LYS A 168 -4.40 -21.03 -13.67
CA LYS A 168 -3.22 -21.73 -14.24
C LYS A 168 -3.33 -23.24 -14.20
N LYS A 169 -4.18 -23.81 -13.35
CA LYS A 169 -4.40 -25.28 -13.21
C LYS A 169 -5.51 -25.81 -14.11
N ALA A 170 -6.32 -24.97 -14.74
CA ALA A 170 -7.35 -25.42 -15.69
C ALA A 170 -6.68 -26.09 -16.90
N PRO A 171 -7.06 -27.35 -17.24
CA PRO A 171 -6.44 -28.07 -18.35
C PRO A 171 -6.69 -27.31 -19.67
N ARG A 172 -5.62 -27.01 -20.41
CA ARG A 172 -5.71 -26.54 -21.80
C ARG A 172 -6.57 -27.56 -22.55
N ARG A 173 -7.79 -27.18 -22.96
CA ARG A 173 -8.59 -27.95 -23.92
C ARG A 173 -7.74 -28.13 -25.17
N THR A 174 -7.22 -29.35 -25.36
CA THR A 174 -6.65 -29.79 -26.63
C THR A 174 -7.71 -29.60 -27.70
N LYS A 175 -7.46 -28.77 -28.70
CA LYS A 175 -8.24 -28.71 -29.91
C LYS A 175 -8.13 -30.11 -30.54
N GLU A 176 -9.19 -30.89 -30.48
CA GLU A 176 -9.35 -32.08 -31.30
C GLU A 176 -9.23 -31.66 -32.77
N ALA A 177 -8.27 -32.27 -33.46
CA ALA A 177 -8.11 -32.15 -34.88
C ALA A 177 -9.35 -32.80 -35.55
N SER A 178 -10.06 -32.01 -36.34
CA SER A 178 -11.08 -32.56 -37.25
C SER A 178 -10.45 -33.57 -38.21
N PRO A 179 -10.97 -34.79 -38.38
CA PRO A 179 -10.50 -35.65 -39.45
C PRO A 179 -11.02 -35.13 -40.78
N ASN A 180 -10.07 -34.89 -41.72
CA ASN A 180 -10.40 -34.73 -43.13
C ASN A 180 -11.07 -35.98 -43.67
N VAL A 181 -12.22 -35.81 -44.29
CA VAL A 181 -12.76 -36.66 -45.33
C VAL A 181 -13.05 -35.79 -46.55
#